data_450c7eac9c2d0b0fe9d118dd481fe949
#
_entry.id   450c7eac9c2d0b0fe9d118dd481fe949
#
_cell.length_a   1.000
_cell.length_b   1.000
_cell.length_c   1.000
_cell.angle_alpha   90.00
_cell.angle_beta   90.00
_cell.angle_gamma   90.00
#
_symmetry.space_group_name_H-M   'P 1'
#
loop_
_entity.id
_entity.type
_entity.pdbx_description
1 polymer ?
#
loop_
_entity_poly.entity_id
_entity_poly.type
_entity_poly.pdbx_seq_one_letter_code
_entity_poly.pdbx_strand_id
1 'polypeptide(L)'
;MPMQLLTPPAGEPVSLEEAKLHLRVDFNDDDGLIQMLISSARQAAETITNRQFMTARWRMILDSFPGPSLMGVPAGQPFTLPGHAILITKSPVQRVVAINYLDMASVQQTMPAANYTVDAACEPARITPIFGQIWPIPLPQIGAVSVTFDVGYGDASAVPEGIKSWIKMRVASLYTYREEVVAPSRGRIETLQFVDGLLDPYKVPMI
;
A
#
# COMPACT_ATOMS: atom_id res chain seq x y z
N MET A 1 13.36 -0.28 -0.47
CA MET A 1 13.08 0.58 -1.64
C MET A 1 12.28 1.77 -1.16
N PRO A 2 12.73 3.01 -1.37
CA PRO A 2 11.97 4.19 -0.95
C PRO A 2 10.71 4.35 -1.79
N MET A 3 9.58 4.55 -1.08
CA MET A 3 8.28 4.84 -1.70
C MET A 3 7.83 6.24 -1.32
N GLN A 4 7.35 6.98 -2.29
CA GLN A 4 6.88 8.34 -2.13
C GLN A 4 5.41 8.44 -2.54
N LEU A 5 4.56 8.95 -1.65
CA LEU A 5 3.17 9.27 -1.95
C LEU A 5 3.14 10.56 -2.79
N LEU A 6 2.63 10.47 -4.02
CA LEU A 6 2.49 11.63 -4.91
C LEU A 6 1.10 12.28 -4.81
N THR A 7 0.07 11.44 -4.79
CA THR A 7 -1.32 11.91 -4.65
C THR A 7 -1.98 11.09 -3.55
N PRO A 8 -2.35 11.72 -2.44
CA PRO A 8 -3.04 11.05 -1.35
C PRO A 8 -4.45 10.63 -1.80
N PRO A 9 -5.10 9.71 -1.07
CA PRO A 9 -6.48 9.33 -1.32
C PRO A 9 -7.42 10.56 -1.21
N ALA A 10 -8.41 10.62 -2.09
CA ALA A 10 -9.39 11.71 -2.11
C ALA A 10 -10.50 11.56 -1.05
N GLY A 11 -10.61 10.40 -0.41
CA GLY A 11 -11.64 10.10 0.58
C GLY A 11 -11.24 9.00 1.54
N GLU A 12 -12.17 8.65 2.41
CA GLU A 12 -11.99 7.61 3.42
C GLU A 12 -12.88 6.39 3.12
N PRO A 13 -12.47 5.16 3.52
CA PRO A 13 -13.25 3.94 3.28
C PRO A 13 -14.51 3.85 4.15
N VAL A 14 -14.56 4.62 5.24
CA VAL A 14 -15.72 4.74 6.15
C VAL A 14 -16.12 6.19 6.19
N SER A 15 -17.40 6.48 5.94
CA SER A 15 -17.91 7.85 5.99
C SER A 15 -18.08 8.34 7.44
N LEU A 16 -18.19 9.65 7.61
CA LEU A 16 -18.46 10.25 8.91
C LEU A 16 -19.80 9.74 9.48
N GLU A 17 -20.82 9.64 8.64
CA GLU A 17 -22.15 9.17 9.05
C GLU A 17 -22.11 7.71 9.50
N GLU A 18 -21.40 6.84 8.77
CA GLU A 18 -21.22 5.43 9.17
C GLU A 18 -20.49 5.30 10.51
N ALA A 19 -19.45 6.11 10.72
CA ALA A 19 -18.72 6.14 11.98
C ALA A 19 -19.59 6.66 13.13
N LYS A 20 -20.31 7.76 12.93
CA LYS A 20 -21.26 8.31 13.93
C LYS A 20 -22.35 7.32 14.29
N LEU A 21 -22.92 6.63 13.30
CA LEU A 21 -23.93 5.58 13.53
C LEU A 21 -23.34 4.44 14.40
N HIS A 22 -22.12 4.02 14.10
CA HIS A 22 -21.44 2.98 14.89
C HIS A 22 -21.14 3.43 16.31
N LEU A 23 -20.74 4.69 16.52
CA LEU A 23 -20.45 5.31 17.80
C LEU A 23 -21.73 5.67 18.59
N ARG A 24 -22.90 5.70 17.94
CA ARG A 24 -24.17 6.21 18.48
C ARG A 24 -24.07 7.70 18.88
N VAL A 25 -23.40 8.49 18.05
CA VAL A 25 -23.24 9.94 18.21
C VAL A 25 -24.15 10.64 17.21
N ASP A 26 -25.06 11.47 17.70
CA ASP A 26 -26.06 12.20 16.91
C ASP A 26 -25.82 13.72 16.85
N PHE A 27 -24.86 14.23 17.63
CA PHE A 27 -24.43 15.63 17.62
C PHE A 27 -23.20 15.83 16.73
N ASN A 28 -22.89 17.10 16.39
CA ASN A 28 -21.84 17.44 15.40
C ASN A 28 -20.57 18.02 16.03
N ASP A 29 -20.53 18.21 17.34
CA ASP A 29 -19.41 18.85 18.03
C ASP A 29 -18.08 18.06 17.88
N ASP A 30 -18.18 16.74 17.76
CA ASP A 30 -17.04 15.84 17.63
C ASP A 30 -16.73 15.44 16.18
N ASP A 31 -17.40 16.00 15.16
CA ASP A 31 -17.25 15.59 13.75
C ASP A 31 -15.79 15.67 13.29
N GLY A 32 -15.09 16.76 13.62
CA GLY A 32 -13.68 16.92 13.27
C GLY A 32 -12.78 15.89 13.94
N LEU A 33 -13.05 15.54 15.20
CA LEU A 33 -12.35 14.50 15.93
C LEU A 33 -12.57 13.13 15.27
N ILE A 34 -13.83 12.80 14.98
CA ILE A 34 -14.19 11.51 14.37
C ILE A 34 -13.55 11.35 13.01
N GLN A 35 -13.52 12.40 12.16
CA GLN A 35 -12.84 12.38 10.87
C GLN A 35 -11.34 12.11 11.02
N MET A 36 -10.68 12.74 11.97
CA MET A 36 -9.26 12.50 12.25
C MET A 36 -9.02 11.06 12.72
N LEU A 37 -9.90 10.50 13.54
CA LEU A 37 -9.81 9.12 14.02
C LEU A 37 -10.01 8.11 12.87
N ILE A 38 -10.94 8.37 11.94
CA ILE A 38 -11.13 7.55 10.74
C ILE A 38 -9.84 7.50 9.92
N SER A 39 -9.25 8.66 9.63
CA SER A 39 -8.01 8.74 8.86
C SER A 39 -6.85 8.04 9.56
N SER A 40 -6.72 8.20 10.87
CA SER A 40 -5.69 7.53 11.68
C SER A 40 -5.88 6.01 11.69
N ALA A 41 -7.11 5.53 11.86
CA ALA A 41 -7.43 4.11 11.84
C ALA A 41 -7.16 3.49 10.45
N ARG A 42 -7.52 4.20 9.37
CA ARG A 42 -7.20 3.78 7.99
C ARG A 42 -5.69 3.63 7.81
N GLN A 43 -4.91 4.64 8.16
CA GLN A 43 -3.45 4.62 8.02
C GLN A 43 -2.81 3.47 8.81
N ALA A 44 -3.31 3.21 10.02
CA ALA A 44 -2.86 2.07 10.82
C ALA A 44 -3.15 0.73 10.14
N ALA A 45 -4.38 0.56 9.64
CA ALA A 45 -4.77 -0.65 8.93
C ALA A 45 -3.99 -0.84 7.61
N GLU A 46 -3.75 0.23 6.85
CA GLU A 46 -2.91 0.21 5.63
C GLU A 46 -1.47 -0.20 5.96
N THR A 47 -0.93 0.22 7.10
CA THR A 47 0.40 -0.16 7.57
C THR A 47 0.44 -1.63 7.98
N ILE A 48 -0.54 -2.11 8.74
CA ILE A 48 -0.63 -3.51 9.20
C ILE A 48 -0.77 -4.48 8.03
N THR A 49 -1.55 -4.11 7.02
CA THR A 49 -1.84 -4.96 5.86
C THR A 49 -0.85 -4.80 4.71
N ASN A 50 -0.01 -3.78 4.74
CA ASN A 50 0.83 -3.32 3.62
C ASN A 50 0.03 -3.03 2.35
N ARG A 51 -1.26 -2.63 2.50
CA ARG A 51 -2.18 -2.29 1.41
C ARG A 51 -2.50 -0.82 1.40
N GLN A 52 -2.93 -0.35 0.26
CA GLN A 52 -3.61 0.93 0.10
C GLN A 52 -5.10 0.65 -0.07
N PHE A 53 -5.97 1.31 0.71
CA PHE A 53 -7.40 1.02 0.63
C PHE A 53 -8.11 1.89 -0.40
N MET A 54 -7.92 3.19 -0.33
CA MET A 54 -8.47 4.13 -1.31
C MET A 54 -7.44 4.41 -2.40
N THR A 55 -7.89 4.73 -3.61
CA THR A 55 -6.98 5.03 -4.72
C THR A 55 -6.00 6.14 -4.36
N ALA A 56 -4.72 5.83 -4.47
CA ALA A 56 -3.61 6.74 -4.24
C ALA A 56 -2.51 6.53 -5.28
N ARG A 57 -1.76 7.57 -5.60
CA ARG A 57 -0.63 7.50 -6.52
C ARG A 57 0.68 7.50 -5.76
N TRP A 58 1.49 6.51 -6.05
CA TRP A 58 2.80 6.32 -5.45
C TRP A 58 3.90 6.31 -6.51
N ARG A 59 5.10 6.66 -6.07
CA ARG A 59 6.33 6.51 -6.84
C ARG A 59 7.29 5.63 -6.05
N MET A 60 7.78 4.59 -6.69
CA MET A 60 8.88 3.77 -6.20
C MET A 60 10.17 4.23 -6.88
N ILE A 61 11.24 4.35 -6.10
CA ILE A 61 12.54 4.79 -6.58
C ILE A 61 13.51 3.62 -6.46
N LEU A 62 14.25 3.38 -7.55
CA LEU A 62 15.26 2.33 -7.68
C LEU A 62 16.56 2.96 -8.21
N ASP A 63 17.68 2.38 -7.84
CA ASP A 63 18.99 2.83 -8.34
C ASP A 63 19.32 2.21 -9.70
N SER A 64 18.72 1.04 -9.99
CA SER A 64 18.86 0.35 -11.27
C SER A 64 17.65 -0.54 -11.53
N PHE A 65 17.47 -0.98 -12.77
CA PHE A 65 16.55 -2.06 -13.07
C PHE A 65 17.07 -3.38 -12.49
N PRO A 66 16.18 -4.30 -12.03
CA PRO A 66 16.58 -5.63 -11.63
C PRO A 66 17.14 -6.36 -12.87
N GLY A 67 18.30 -6.96 -12.71
CA GLY A 67 18.97 -7.73 -13.77
C GLY A 67 19.20 -9.18 -13.36
N PRO A 68 19.50 -10.06 -14.30
CA PRO A 68 20.00 -11.37 -13.98
C PRO A 68 21.30 -11.19 -13.17
N SER A 69 21.42 -11.88 -12.06
CA SER A 69 22.67 -11.92 -11.33
C SER A 69 23.75 -12.50 -12.26
N LEU A 70 24.82 -11.76 -12.52
CA LEU A 70 25.97 -12.24 -13.28
C LEU A 70 26.71 -13.41 -12.60
N MET A 71 26.37 -13.71 -11.35
CA MET A 71 26.95 -14.74 -10.50
C MET A 71 26.12 -16.02 -10.38
N GLY A 72 25.17 -16.25 -11.26
CA GLY A 72 24.32 -17.43 -11.22
C GLY A 72 23.02 -17.21 -10.44
N VAL A 73 22.10 -18.14 -10.57
CA VAL A 73 20.80 -18.11 -9.88
C VAL A 73 21.04 -18.10 -8.38
N PRO A 74 20.57 -17.11 -7.63
CA PRO A 74 20.69 -17.15 -6.17
C PRO A 74 20.00 -18.41 -5.65
N ALA A 75 20.74 -19.25 -4.95
CA ALA A 75 20.16 -20.41 -4.27
C ALA A 75 19.06 -19.94 -3.32
N GLY A 76 17.82 -20.41 -3.54
CA GLY A 76 16.68 -20.15 -2.65
C GLY A 76 15.63 -19.16 -3.15
N GLN A 77 15.74 -18.61 -4.37
CA GLN A 77 14.62 -17.88 -4.95
C GLN A 77 13.56 -18.88 -5.46
N PRO A 78 12.29 -18.72 -5.08
CA PRO A 78 11.24 -19.54 -5.68
C PRO A 78 11.22 -19.33 -7.19
N PHE A 79 11.18 -20.42 -7.95
CA PHE A 79 11.18 -20.43 -9.43
C PHE A 79 10.05 -19.61 -10.08
N THR A 80 9.14 -19.07 -9.29
CA THR A 80 7.98 -18.31 -9.72
C THR A 80 8.23 -16.81 -9.90
N LEU A 81 9.38 -16.28 -9.44
CA LEU A 81 9.72 -14.87 -9.58
C LEU A 81 10.89 -14.72 -10.56
N PRO A 82 10.65 -14.16 -11.76
CA PRO A 82 11.75 -13.82 -12.65
C PRO A 82 12.70 -12.84 -11.95
N GLY A 83 13.98 -13.17 -11.87
CA GLY A 83 14.99 -12.33 -11.21
C GLY A 83 15.15 -10.92 -11.80
N HIS A 84 14.52 -10.67 -12.97
CA HIS A 84 14.47 -9.39 -13.65
C HIS A 84 13.13 -8.63 -13.43
N ALA A 85 12.24 -9.11 -12.56
CA ALA A 85 10.98 -8.43 -12.32
C ALA A 85 11.13 -7.30 -11.29
N ILE A 86 10.51 -6.16 -11.58
CA ILE A 86 10.29 -5.11 -10.59
C ILE A 86 9.09 -5.54 -9.75
N LEU A 87 9.24 -5.57 -8.43
CA LEU A 87 8.17 -5.92 -7.51
C LEU A 87 7.58 -4.66 -6.88
N ILE A 88 6.26 -4.48 -7.03
CA ILE A 88 5.52 -3.42 -6.34
C ILE A 88 4.92 -4.02 -5.08
N THR A 89 5.47 -3.65 -3.93
CA THR A 89 5.08 -4.22 -2.63
C THR A 89 3.80 -3.62 -2.06
N LYS A 90 3.33 -2.48 -2.58
CA LYS A 90 2.02 -1.91 -2.24
C LYS A 90 0.92 -2.53 -3.10
N SER A 91 -0.15 -3.00 -2.48
CA SER A 91 -1.27 -3.69 -3.14
C SER A 91 -2.61 -3.07 -2.76
N PRO A 92 -3.66 -3.32 -3.52
CA PRO A 92 -3.67 -3.85 -4.88
C PRO A 92 -3.23 -2.80 -5.90
N VAL A 93 -2.45 -3.21 -6.88
CA VAL A 93 -2.02 -2.32 -7.98
C VAL A 93 -3.15 -2.23 -9.00
N GLN A 94 -3.56 -1.01 -9.34
CA GLN A 94 -4.57 -0.76 -10.38
C GLN A 94 -3.92 -0.63 -11.75
N ARG A 95 -2.85 0.16 -11.83
CA ARG A 95 -2.09 0.37 -13.08
C ARG A 95 -0.72 0.97 -12.81
N VAL A 96 0.20 0.73 -13.71
CA VAL A 96 1.47 1.45 -13.83
C VAL A 96 1.23 2.67 -14.73
N VAL A 97 1.56 3.85 -14.21
CA VAL A 97 1.37 5.13 -14.92
C VAL A 97 2.56 5.43 -15.81
N ALA A 98 3.78 5.28 -15.28
CA ALA A 98 5.02 5.54 -16.01
C ALA A 98 6.20 4.82 -15.36
N ILE A 99 7.14 4.40 -16.18
CA ILE A 99 8.47 3.96 -15.79
C ILE A 99 9.46 4.94 -16.41
N ASN A 100 10.13 5.73 -15.57
CA ASN A 100 11.12 6.69 -16.01
C ASN A 100 12.50 6.27 -15.55
N TYR A 101 13.51 6.55 -16.35
CA TYR A 101 14.90 6.29 -16.01
C TYR A 101 15.82 7.36 -16.62
N LEU A 102 16.99 7.54 -16.03
CA LEU A 102 18.04 8.37 -16.60
C LEU A 102 18.92 7.48 -17.50
N ASP A 103 19.11 7.89 -18.73
CA ASP A 103 20.03 7.21 -19.64
C ASP A 103 21.50 7.60 -19.37
N MET A 104 22.44 6.98 -20.07
CA MET A 104 23.87 7.23 -19.89
C MET A 104 24.29 8.68 -20.27
N ALA A 105 23.43 9.42 -20.95
CA ALA A 105 23.62 10.85 -21.26
C ALA A 105 22.99 11.78 -20.22
N SER A 106 22.51 11.25 -19.07
CA SER A 106 21.79 11.97 -18.03
C SER A 106 20.46 12.58 -18.50
N VAL A 107 19.87 12.03 -19.57
CA VAL A 107 18.56 12.46 -20.06
C VAL A 107 17.50 11.54 -19.51
N GLN A 108 16.42 12.15 -18.99
CA GLN A 108 15.28 11.37 -18.50
C GLN A 108 14.51 10.76 -19.68
N GLN A 109 14.40 9.46 -19.66
CA GLN A 109 13.63 8.66 -20.62
C GLN A 109 12.38 8.09 -19.95
N THR A 110 11.30 7.95 -20.72
CA THR A 110 10.10 7.23 -20.31
C THR A 110 9.99 5.95 -21.09
N MET A 111 9.86 4.83 -20.40
CA MET A 111 9.69 3.54 -21.06
C MET A 111 8.30 3.42 -21.68
N PRO A 112 8.18 3.11 -22.97
CA PRO A 112 6.89 2.86 -23.60
C PRO A 112 6.15 1.70 -22.93
N ALA A 113 4.85 1.83 -22.72
CA ALA A 113 4.02 0.78 -22.12
C ALA A 113 4.02 -0.53 -22.93
N ALA A 114 4.31 -0.46 -24.21
CA ALA A 114 4.45 -1.62 -25.09
C ALA A 114 5.71 -2.47 -24.81
N ASN A 115 6.67 -1.97 -24.03
CA ASN A 115 7.94 -2.64 -23.79
C ASN A 115 7.97 -3.43 -22.46
N TYR A 116 6.90 -3.39 -21.68
CA TYR A 116 6.80 -4.14 -20.44
C TYR A 116 5.41 -4.73 -20.22
N THR A 117 5.34 -5.77 -19.42
CA THR A 117 4.09 -6.42 -18.99
C THR A 117 3.93 -6.23 -17.49
N VAL A 118 2.70 -5.93 -17.07
CA VAL A 118 2.34 -5.79 -15.66
C VAL A 118 1.45 -6.95 -15.25
N ASP A 119 1.86 -7.69 -14.24
CA ASP A 119 1.04 -8.71 -13.57
C ASP A 119 0.56 -8.13 -12.24
N ALA A 120 -0.61 -7.51 -12.28
CA ALA A 120 -1.28 -6.94 -11.12
C ALA A 120 -2.14 -7.96 -10.35
N ALA A 121 -2.31 -9.17 -10.88
CA ALA A 121 -3.07 -10.23 -10.22
C ALA A 121 -2.26 -10.89 -9.09
N CYS A 122 -0.94 -10.84 -9.17
CA CYS A 122 -0.06 -11.30 -8.11
C CYS A 122 0.13 -10.25 -7.01
N GLU A 123 0.38 -10.70 -5.81
CA GLU A 123 0.74 -9.85 -4.68
C GLU A 123 2.05 -10.36 -4.05
N PRO A 124 3.13 -9.59 -4.14
CA PRO A 124 3.29 -8.28 -4.79
C PRO A 124 3.14 -8.32 -6.30
N ALA A 125 2.65 -7.20 -6.89
CA ALA A 125 2.55 -7.07 -8.34
C ALA A 125 3.93 -7.05 -9.01
N ARG A 126 4.00 -7.58 -10.23
CA ARG A 126 5.25 -7.76 -10.96
C ARG A 126 5.24 -7.00 -12.28
N ILE A 127 6.37 -6.38 -12.62
CA ILE A 127 6.59 -5.77 -13.92
C ILE A 127 7.81 -6.43 -14.55
N THR A 128 7.67 -6.92 -15.77
CA THR A 128 8.77 -7.52 -16.54
C THR A 128 8.84 -6.89 -17.93
N PRO A 129 10.02 -6.85 -18.56
CA PRO A 129 10.09 -6.57 -20.00
C PRO A 129 9.27 -7.60 -20.77
N ILE A 130 8.73 -7.22 -21.93
CA ILE A 130 8.09 -8.18 -22.84
C ILE A 130 9.11 -9.20 -23.34
N PHE A 131 8.61 -10.34 -23.83
CA PHE A 131 9.47 -11.38 -24.38
C PHE A 131 10.41 -10.83 -25.48
N GLY A 132 11.69 -11.16 -25.37
CA GLY A 132 12.73 -10.70 -26.29
C GLY A 132 13.29 -9.31 -26.02
N GLN A 133 12.80 -8.62 -24.99
CA GLN A 133 13.32 -7.34 -24.53
C GLN A 133 14.05 -7.48 -23.20
N ILE A 134 14.97 -6.56 -22.96
CA ILE A 134 15.68 -6.42 -21.68
C ILE A 134 15.44 -5.02 -21.11
N TRP A 135 15.64 -4.86 -19.82
CA TRP A 135 15.64 -3.53 -19.22
C TRP A 135 16.78 -2.70 -19.83
N PRO A 136 16.55 -1.40 -20.09
CA PRO A 136 17.63 -0.51 -20.51
C PRO A 136 18.67 -0.36 -19.39
N ILE A 137 19.88 0.00 -19.77
CA ILE A 137 20.95 0.30 -18.80
C ILE A 137 20.77 1.76 -18.36
N PRO A 138 20.40 2.01 -17.09
CA PRO A 138 20.28 3.36 -16.58
C PRO A 138 21.66 3.92 -16.21
N LEU A 139 21.73 5.25 -16.03
CA LEU A 139 22.91 5.90 -15.47
C LEU A 139 23.21 5.29 -14.08
N PRO A 140 24.45 4.88 -13.76
CA PRO A 140 24.80 4.29 -12.48
C PRO A 140 24.83 5.36 -11.37
N GLN A 141 23.66 5.74 -10.86
CA GLN A 141 23.49 6.69 -9.76
C GLN A 141 22.29 6.33 -8.91
N ILE A 142 22.22 6.92 -7.72
CA ILE A 142 21.10 6.77 -6.79
C ILE A 142 19.83 7.34 -7.43
N GLY A 143 18.74 6.57 -7.39
CA GLY A 143 17.45 7.04 -7.86
C GLY A 143 17.32 7.17 -9.39
N ALA A 144 18.17 6.45 -10.17
CA ALA A 144 18.19 6.53 -11.62
C ALA A 144 16.90 6.00 -12.28
N VAL A 145 16.10 5.20 -11.57
CA VAL A 145 14.85 4.61 -12.08
C VAL A 145 13.70 4.97 -11.15
N SER A 146 12.56 5.32 -11.70
CA SER A 146 11.34 5.56 -10.94
C SER A 146 10.13 4.91 -11.62
N VAL A 147 9.30 4.26 -10.82
CA VAL A 147 8.04 3.65 -11.25
C VAL A 147 6.90 4.38 -10.56
N THR A 148 6.03 5.01 -11.33
CA THR A 148 4.82 5.67 -10.84
C THR A 148 3.62 4.78 -11.12
N PHE A 149 2.80 4.54 -10.11
CA PHE A 149 1.67 3.62 -10.20
C PHE A 149 0.51 4.06 -9.30
N ASP A 150 -0.70 3.65 -9.67
CA ASP A 150 -1.91 3.83 -8.89
C ASP A 150 -2.25 2.53 -8.17
N VAL A 151 -2.56 2.63 -6.87
CA VAL A 151 -2.90 1.52 -6.00
C VAL A 151 -4.15 1.83 -5.19
N GLY A 152 -4.82 0.78 -4.72
CA GLY A 152 -6.03 0.85 -3.91
C GLY A 152 -7.15 0.02 -4.51
N TYR A 153 -8.18 -0.26 -3.71
CA TYR A 153 -9.37 -0.98 -4.20
C TYR A 153 -10.22 -0.12 -5.14
N GLY A 154 -10.09 1.20 -5.09
CA GLY A 154 -10.91 2.13 -5.85
C GLY A 154 -11.55 3.17 -4.94
N ASP A 155 -12.88 3.23 -4.97
CA ASP A 155 -13.69 4.03 -4.06
C ASP A 155 -14.04 3.27 -2.77
N ALA A 156 -14.75 3.93 -1.84
CA ALA A 156 -15.14 3.36 -0.56
C ALA A 156 -16.02 2.10 -0.68
N SER A 157 -16.80 1.97 -1.76
CA SER A 157 -17.69 0.82 -1.97
C SER A 157 -16.91 -0.45 -2.33
N ALA A 158 -15.74 -0.30 -2.94
CA ALA A 158 -14.87 -1.42 -3.33
C ALA A 158 -14.00 -1.95 -2.17
N VAL A 159 -13.91 -1.21 -1.07
CA VAL A 159 -13.13 -1.64 0.10
C VAL A 159 -13.87 -2.76 0.84
N PRO A 160 -13.20 -3.91 1.12
CA PRO A 160 -13.83 -5.04 1.81
C PRO A 160 -14.43 -4.66 3.19
N GLU A 161 -15.60 -5.22 3.48
CA GLU A 161 -16.33 -4.93 4.72
C GLU A 161 -15.56 -5.33 6.00
N GLY A 162 -14.69 -6.34 5.94
CA GLY A 162 -13.82 -6.71 7.06
C GLY A 162 -12.88 -5.56 7.47
N ILE A 163 -12.32 -4.86 6.48
CA ILE A 163 -11.47 -3.69 6.69
C ILE A 163 -12.28 -2.53 7.27
N LYS A 164 -13.45 -2.23 6.70
CA LYS A 164 -14.32 -1.17 7.21
C LYS A 164 -14.78 -1.45 8.64
N SER A 165 -15.08 -2.70 8.95
CA SER A 165 -15.47 -3.13 10.30
C SER A 165 -14.33 -2.95 11.28
N TRP A 166 -13.10 -3.30 10.91
CA TRP A 166 -11.92 -3.06 11.74
C TRP A 166 -11.72 -1.56 12.00
N ILE A 167 -11.82 -0.73 10.96
CA ILE A 167 -11.69 0.73 11.08
C ILE A 167 -12.75 1.27 12.04
N LYS A 168 -14.02 0.89 11.89
CA LYS A 168 -15.12 1.32 12.78
C LYS A 168 -14.86 0.94 14.23
N MET A 169 -14.42 -0.29 14.50
CA MET A 169 -14.08 -0.73 15.85
C MET A 169 -12.88 0.01 16.42
N ARG A 170 -11.84 0.27 15.58
CA ARG A 170 -10.68 1.04 16.02
C ARG A 170 -11.03 2.49 16.35
N VAL A 171 -11.88 3.11 15.53
CA VAL A 171 -12.42 4.46 15.79
C VAL A 171 -13.20 4.48 17.11
N ALA A 172 -14.06 3.49 17.37
CA ALA A 172 -14.81 3.40 18.61
C ALA A 172 -13.90 3.27 19.84
N SER A 173 -12.86 2.45 19.75
CA SER A 173 -11.87 2.31 20.81
C SER A 173 -11.14 3.63 21.10
N LEU A 174 -10.64 4.30 20.05
CA LEU A 174 -9.91 5.56 20.17
C LEU A 174 -10.82 6.72 20.63
N TYR A 175 -12.08 6.71 20.25
CA TYR A 175 -13.06 7.71 20.68
C TYR A 175 -13.41 7.56 22.16
N THR A 176 -13.58 6.31 22.61
CA THR A 176 -13.94 6.01 24.00
C THR A 176 -12.76 6.20 24.95
N TYR A 177 -11.59 5.72 24.55
CA TYR A 177 -10.37 5.78 25.33
C TYR A 177 -9.43 6.81 24.70
N ARG A 178 -9.60 8.08 25.09
CA ARG A 178 -8.80 9.20 24.58
C ARG A 178 -7.35 9.21 25.10
N GLU A 179 -7.00 8.25 25.96
CA GLU A 179 -5.68 8.10 26.60
C GLU A 179 -5.02 6.80 26.12
N GLU A 180 -3.69 6.80 26.02
CA GLU A 180 -2.92 5.64 25.60
C GLU A 180 -2.95 4.51 26.64
N VAL A 181 -3.18 4.83 27.89
CA VAL A 181 -3.21 3.87 29.00
C VAL A 181 -4.49 4.07 29.80
N VAL A 182 -5.37 3.08 29.78
CA VAL A 182 -6.47 2.99 30.75
C VAL A 182 -5.91 2.33 31.99
N ALA A 183 -5.80 3.08 33.09
CA ALA A 183 -5.49 2.51 34.38
C ALA A 183 -6.69 1.67 34.85
N PRO A 184 -6.59 0.32 34.85
CA PRO A 184 -7.70 -0.52 35.27
C PRO A 184 -7.87 -0.38 36.79
N SER A 185 -9.07 0.00 37.23
CA SER A 185 -9.39 0.03 38.64
C SER A 185 -9.41 -1.40 39.24
N ARG A 186 -9.67 -2.43 38.46
CA ARG A 186 -9.54 -3.87 38.77
C ARG A 186 -9.62 -4.68 37.51
N GLY A 187 -8.52 -5.33 37.08
CA GLY A 187 -8.52 -6.28 35.96
C GLY A 187 -7.36 -6.11 34.98
N ARG A 188 -7.04 -7.19 34.31
CA ARG A 188 -6.04 -7.23 33.24
C ARG A 188 -6.70 -6.72 31.95
N ILE A 189 -6.14 -5.69 31.30
CA ILE A 189 -6.58 -5.30 29.97
C ILE A 189 -6.13 -6.39 29.00
N GLU A 190 -7.07 -7.15 28.47
CA GLU A 190 -6.81 -8.05 27.35
C GLU A 190 -7.18 -7.33 26.07
N THR A 191 -6.22 -7.25 25.14
CA THR A 191 -6.49 -6.83 23.76
C THR A 191 -7.42 -7.86 23.12
N LEU A 192 -8.49 -7.40 22.47
CA LEU A 192 -9.36 -8.29 21.72
C LEU A 192 -8.61 -8.76 20.47
N GLN A 193 -7.91 -9.90 20.56
CA GLN A 193 -7.14 -10.50 19.46
C GLN A 193 -8.00 -10.71 18.20
N PHE A 194 -9.31 -10.92 18.37
CA PHE A 194 -10.26 -11.08 17.28
C PHE A 194 -10.31 -9.85 16.33
N VAL A 195 -10.15 -8.65 16.87
CA VAL A 195 -10.22 -7.42 16.05
C VAL A 195 -9.08 -7.37 15.05
N ASP A 196 -7.86 -7.73 15.48
CA ASP A 196 -6.70 -7.75 14.59
C ASP A 196 -6.79 -8.89 13.57
N GLY A 197 -7.43 -10.01 13.91
CA GLY A 197 -7.70 -11.13 13.01
C GLY A 197 -8.57 -10.76 11.80
N LEU A 198 -9.37 -9.68 11.86
CA LEU A 198 -10.14 -9.20 10.72
C LEU A 198 -9.26 -8.70 9.56
N LEU A 199 -8.04 -8.29 9.83
CA LEU A 199 -7.08 -7.83 8.82
C LEU A 199 -6.21 -8.96 8.26
N ASP A 200 -6.15 -10.13 8.91
CA ASP A 200 -5.25 -11.22 8.51
C ASP A 200 -5.44 -11.67 7.05
N PRO A 201 -6.68 -11.82 6.52
CA PRO A 201 -6.88 -12.21 5.13
C PRO A 201 -6.35 -11.19 4.11
N TYR A 202 -6.10 -9.95 4.56
CA TYR A 202 -5.70 -8.86 3.69
C TYR A 202 -4.20 -8.51 3.81
N LYS A 203 -3.45 -9.19 4.67
CA LYS A 203 -2.01 -8.93 4.82
C LYS A 203 -1.25 -9.39 3.58
N VAL A 204 -0.46 -8.49 3.01
CA VAL A 204 0.48 -8.82 1.93
C VAL A 204 1.79 -9.29 2.56
N PRO A 205 2.30 -10.48 2.23
CA PRO A 205 3.58 -10.93 2.75
C PRO A 205 4.70 -9.98 2.29
N MET A 206 5.53 -9.56 3.24
CA MET A 206 6.77 -8.87 2.92
C MET A 206 7.79 -9.92 2.45
N ILE A 207 8.31 -9.73 1.23
CA ILE A 207 9.35 -10.56 0.61
C ILE A 207 10.70 -9.90 0.81
#